data_0665b1fb142119bb1831dbb452f70b0e
#
_entry.id   0665b1fb142119bb1831dbb452f70b0e
#
_cell.length_a   1.000
_cell.length_b   1.000
_cell.length_c   1.000
_cell.angle_alpha   90.00
_cell.angle_beta   90.00
_cell.angle_gamma   90.00
#
_symmetry.space_group_name_H-M   'P 1'
#
loop_
_entity.id
_entity.type
_entity.pdbx_description
1 polymer ?
#
loop_
_entity_poly.entity_id
_entity_poly.type
_entity_poly.pdbx_seq_one_letter_code
_entity_poly.pdbx_strand_id
1 'polypeptide(L)'
;MVVSDSCYSGALTRSALASLDAALSDEKRAAWLETLAAKRSRTALTSGGLAPVLDAGGGGHSVFAGALLDVLRSNDEVLEGQRLFQEMSARVTYAARSYQFEQLPQYAPIKFAGHEAGDFFLVPAN
;
A
#
# COMPACT_ATOMS: atom_id res chain seq x y z
N MET A 1 -8.60 -2.12 6.03
CA MET A 1 -7.33 -2.55 5.39
C MET A 1 -6.53 -3.38 6.38
N VAL A 2 -5.85 -4.43 5.93
CA VAL A 2 -4.84 -5.17 6.71
C VAL A 2 -3.47 -4.79 6.17
N VAL A 3 -2.51 -4.59 7.06
CA VAL A 3 -1.10 -4.39 6.71
C VAL A 3 -0.32 -5.59 7.28
N SER A 4 0.43 -6.28 6.43
CA SER A 4 1.18 -7.48 6.80
C SER A 4 2.62 -7.40 6.32
N ASP A 5 3.52 -7.33 7.28
CA ASP A 5 4.98 -7.36 7.05
C ASP A 5 5.53 -8.73 7.41
N SER A 6 5.35 -9.68 6.50
CA SER A 6 5.78 -11.06 6.70
C SER A 6 6.05 -11.75 5.36
N CYS A 7 6.92 -12.76 5.40
CA CYS A 7 7.15 -13.63 4.25
C CYS A 7 5.85 -14.31 3.80
N TYR A 8 5.66 -14.44 2.50
CA TYR A 8 4.51 -15.11 1.89
C TYR A 8 3.14 -14.46 2.17
N SER A 9 3.12 -13.20 2.61
CA SER A 9 1.87 -12.47 2.92
C SER A 9 0.93 -12.30 1.71
N GLY A 10 1.46 -12.34 0.49
CA GLY A 10 0.68 -12.29 -0.75
C GLY A 10 -0.34 -13.42 -0.92
N ALA A 11 -0.24 -14.49 -0.15
CA ALA A 11 -1.24 -15.57 -0.15
C ALA A 11 -2.62 -15.12 0.36
N LEU A 12 -2.69 -14.00 1.10
CA LEU A 12 -3.94 -13.43 1.62
C LEU A 12 -4.78 -12.76 0.54
N THR A 13 -4.17 -12.36 -0.57
CA THR A 13 -4.81 -11.52 -1.59
C THR A 13 -5.14 -12.29 -2.87
N ARG A 14 -5.97 -11.67 -3.70
CA ARG A 14 -6.21 -12.07 -5.08
C ARG A 14 -5.15 -11.44 -5.99
N SER A 15 -5.47 -11.17 -7.25
CA SER A 15 -4.62 -10.37 -8.13
C SER A 15 -4.48 -8.94 -7.62
N ALA A 16 -3.31 -8.34 -7.84
CA ALA A 16 -3.08 -6.94 -7.50
C ALA A 16 -4.08 -6.00 -8.17
N LEU A 17 -4.43 -4.92 -7.49
CA LEU A 17 -5.24 -3.85 -8.07
C LEU A 17 -4.43 -3.12 -9.14
N ALA A 18 -5.09 -2.75 -10.24
CA ALA A 18 -4.48 -1.93 -11.27
C ALA A 18 -4.14 -0.54 -10.73
N SER A 19 -2.96 -0.04 -11.07
CA SER A 19 -2.59 1.34 -10.78
C SER A 19 -3.48 2.29 -11.58
N LEU A 20 -4.04 3.30 -10.89
CA LEU A 20 -4.69 4.42 -11.53
C LEU A 20 -3.68 5.52 -11.78
N ASP A 21 -3.65 6.02 -12.99
CA ASP A 21 -2.78 7.14 -13.36
C ASP A 21 -3.16 8.40 -12.55
N ALA A 22 -2.17 8.97 -11.88
CA ALA A 22 -2.33 9.99 -10.85
C ALA A 22 -2.62 11.41 -11.37
N ALA A 23 -2.92 11.60 -12.65
CA ALA A 23 -3.12 12.93 -13.26
C ALA A 23 -4.59 13.37 -13.25
N LEU A 24 -5.28 13.24 -12.12
CA LEU A 24 -6.63 13.79 -11.97
C LEU A 24 -6.57 15.24 -11.47
N SER A 25 -7.41 16.12 -12.02
CA SER A 25 -7.66 17.45 -11.44
C SER A 25 -8.27 17.30 -10.03
N ASP A 26 -8.13 18.31 -9.18
CA ASP A 26 -8.60 18.28 -7.79
C ASP A 26 -10.10 17.95 -7.69
N GLU A 27 -10.93 18.48 -8.57
CA GLU A 27 -12.36 18.18 -8.62
C GLU A 27 -12.64 16.71 -8.97
N LYS A 28 -11.93 16.18 -9.96
CA LYS A 28 -12.05 14.76 -10.36
C LYS A 28 -11.54 13.84 -9.26
N ARG A 29 -10.47 14.26 -8.57
CA ARG A 29 -9.94 13.53 -7.42
C ARG A 29 -10.96 13.47 -6.28
N ALA A 30 -11.60 14.58 -5.92
CA ALA A 30 -12.63 14.60 -4.87
C ALA A 30 -13.79 13.67 -5.20
N ALA A 31 -14.34 13.75 -6.41
CA ALA A 31 -15.41 12.85 -6.86
C ALA A 31 -14.99 11.37 -6.88
N TRP A 32 -13.75 11.10 -7.25
CA TRP A 32 -13.16 9.77 -7.20
C TRP A 32 -13.09 9.23 -5.76
N LEU A 33 -12.59 10.02 -4.81
CA LEU A 33 -12.51 9.65 -3.40
C LEU A 33 -13.89 9.36 -2.80
N GLU A 34 -14.89 10.18 -3.12
CA GLU A 34 -16.28 9.95 -2.70
C GLU A 34 -16.84 8.62 -3.24
N THR A 35 -16.55 8.31 -4.50
CA THR A 35 -16.96 7.04 -5.13
C THR A 35 -16.33 5.84 -4.42
N LEU A 36 -15.06 5.93 -4.06
CA LEU A 36 -14.37 4.88 -3.33
C LEU A 36 -14.88 4.73 -1.89
N ALA A 37 -15.16 5.85 -1.22
CA ALA A 37 -15.64 5.87 0.16
C ALA A 37 -17.04 5.25 0.31
N ALA A 38 -17.87 5.33 -0.72
CA ALA A 38 -19.21 4.76 -0.74
C ALA A 38 -19.23 3.23 -0.85
N LYS A 39 -18.11 2.60 -1.14
CA LYS A 39 -18.00 1.15 -1.37
C LYS A 39 -17.20 0.46 -0.28
N ARG A 40 -17.56 -0.80 -0.01
CA ARG A 40 -16.82 -1.62 0.96
C ARG A 40 -15.40 -1.91 0.48
N SER A 41 -14.43 -1.60 1.34
CA SER A 41 -13.02 -1.95 1.13
C SER A 41 -12.61 -3.11 2.03
N ARG A 42 -12.02 -4.14 1.45
CA ARG A 42 -11.42 -5.28 2.12
C ARG A 42 -10.10 -5.60 1.42
N THR A 43 -9.09 -4.81 1.74
CA THR A 43 -7.78 -4.83 1.09
C THR A 43 -6.67 -5.21 2.07
N ALA A 44 -5.59 -5.75 1.53
CA ALA A 44 -4.35 -5.98 2.26
C ALA A 44 -3.18 -5.33 1.54
N LEU A 45 -2.35 -4.66 2.31
CA LEU A 45 -1.04 -4.15 1.94
C LEU A 45 0.00 -5.10 2.52
N THR A 46 0.81 -5.72 1.67
CA THR A 46 1.74 -6.77 2.08
C THR A 46 3.17 -6.45 1.65
N SER A 47 4.15 -6.86 2.46
CA SER A 47 5.57 -6.57 2.25
C SER A 47 6.18 -7.29 1.05
N GLY A 48 5.55 -8.35 0.58
CA GLY A 48 5.95 -9.09 -0.61
C GLY A 48 4.90 -10.11 -1.00
N GLY A 49 5.03 -10.68 -2.20
CA GLY A 49 4.14 -11.72 -2.70
C GLY A 49 4.38 -13.07 -2.01
N LEU A 50 4.78 -14.07 -2.79
CA LEU A 50 5.15 -15.40 -2.31
C LEU A 50 6.66 -15.55 -2.07
N ALA A 51 7.46 -14.52 -2.33
CA ALA A 51 8.90 -14.51 -2.11
C ALA A 51 9.26 -14.05 -0.68
N PRO A 52 10.43 -14.43 -0.16
CA PRO A 52 10.96 -13.88 1.08
C PRO A 52 11.07 -12.35 1.04
N VAL A 53 11.00 -11.70 2.19
CA VAL A 53 11.12 -10.24 2.34
C VAL A 53 12.36 -9.88 3.15
N LEU A 54 12.83 -8.64 2.96
CA LEU A 54 14.02 -8.13 3.63
C LEU A 54 13.67 -7.51 4.98
N ASP A 55 14.16 -8.11 6.06
CA ASP A 55 13.91 -7.67 7.44
C ASP A 55 14.87 -6.58 7.94
N ALA A 56 16.00 -6.38 7.26
CA ALA A 56 17.04 -5.44 7.68
C ALA A 56 16.99 -4.16 6.84
N GLY A 57 16.11 -3.23 7.20
CA GLY A 57 15.95 -1.94 6.51
C GLY A 57 16.70 -0.76 7.13
N GLY A 58 17.39 -0.98 8.25
CA GLY A 58 17.99 0.09 9.06
C GLY A 58 16.98 0.74 10.02
N GLY A 59 17.49 1.50 11.01
CA GLY A 59 16.62 2.20 11.99
C GLY A 59 15.76 1.30 12.88
N GLY A 60 16.05 0.00 12.95
CA GLY A 60 15.29 -0.96 13.75
C GLY A 60 13.98 -1.45 13.10
N HIS A 61 13.78 -1.15 11.82
CA HIS A 61 12.60 -1.56 11.05
C HIS A 61 13.00 -2.38 9.82
N SER A 62 12.07 -3.20 9.32
CA SER A 62 12.19 -3.78 7.99
C SER A 62 12.17 -2.69 6.92
N VAL A 63 12.61 -3.02 5.70
CA VAL A 63 12.50 -2.11 4.54
C VAL A 63 11.05 -1.68 4.31
N PHE A 64 10.11 -2.61 4.42
CA PHE A 64 8.68 -2.35 4.26
C PHE A 64 8.13 -1.43 5.36
N ALA A 65 8.37 -1.77 6.63
CA ALA A 65 7.88 -0.96 7.75
C ALA A 65 8.49 0.45 7.75
N GLY A 66 9.78 0.58 7.43
CA GLY A 66 10.44 1.88 7.28
C GLY A 66 9.78 2.74 6.20
N ALA A 67 9.54 2.19 5.01
CA ALA A 67 8.87 2.90 3.92
C ALA A 67 7.44 3.32 4.28
N LEU A 68 6.67 2.45 4.94
CA LEU A 68 5.33 2.78 5.42
C LEU A 68 5.35 3.95 6.39
N LEU A 69 6.21 3.90 7.40
CA LEU A 69 6.34 4.96 8.41
C LEU A 69 6.75 6.29 7.79
N ASP A 70 7.65 6.27 6.81
CA ASP A 70 8.11 7.48 6.13
C ASP A 70 6.99 8.15 5.34
N VAL A 71 6.17 7.36 4.61
CA VAL A 71 5.01 7.91 3.90
C VAL A 71 4.00 8.50 4.88
N LEU A 72 3.68 7.78 5.96
CA LEU A 72 2.71 8.25 6.95
C LEU A 72 3.17 9.52 7.68
N ARG A 73 4.45 9.65 8.00
CA ARG A 73 5.01 10.84 8.66
C ARG A 73 5.03 12.08 7.75
N SER A 74 5.21 11.89 6.46
CA SER A 74 5.25 12.98 5.48
C SER A 74 3.88 13.36 4.92
N ASN A 75 2.83 12.59 5.25
CA ASN A 75 1.50 12.81 4.71
C ASN A 75 0.75 13.92 5.46
N ASP A 76 0.29 14.92 4.73
CA ASP A 76 -0.48 16.08 5.22
C ASP A 76 -1.88 16.21 4.61
N GLU A 77 -2.30 15.25 3.80
CA GLU A 77 -3.60 15.25 3.12
C GLU A 77 -4.31 13.89 3.23
N VAL A 78 -5.51 13.79 2.68
CA VAL A 78 -6.22 12.50 2.60
C VAL A 78 -5.46 11.57 1.67
N LEU A 79 -5.09 10.40 2.18
CA LEU A 79 -4.30 9.39 1.50
C LEU A 79 -5.10 8.10 1.37
N GLU A 80 -5.51 7.77 0.17
CA GLU A 80 -6.14 6.48 -0.12
C GLU A 80 -5.12 5.34 -0.18
N GLY A 81 -5.56 4.13 0.11
CA GLY A 81 -4.71 2.94 0.17
C GLY A 81 -3.94 2.67 -1.11
N GLN A 82 -4.53 2.95 -2.27
CA GLN A 82 -3.86 2.83 -3.57
C GLN A 82 -2.65 3.78 -3.69
N ARG A 83 -2.82 5.04 -3.31
CA ARG A 83 -1.73 6.03 -3.33
C ARG A 83 -0.66 5.70 -2.29
N LEU A 84 -1.07 5.32 -1.07
CA LEU A 84 -0.13 4.81 -0.06
C LEU A 84 0.75 3.69 -0.62
N PHE A 85 0.12 2.72 -1.29
CA PHE A 85 0.85 1.61 -1.92
C PHE A 85 1.85 2.09 -2.98
N GLN A 86 1.44 3.01 -3.86
CA GLN A 86 2.32 3.54 -4.90
C GLN A 86 3.55 4.24 -4.32
N GLU A 87 3.34 5.11 -3.35
CA GLU A 87 4.42 5.89 -2.72
C GLU A 87 5.40 5.00 -1.95
N MET A 88 4.90 4.04 -1.18
CA MET A 88 5.78 3.16 -0.42
C MET A 88 6.44 2.08 -1.27
N SER A 89 5.78 1.56 -2.30
CA SER A 89 6.36 0.55 -3.20
C SER A 89 7.62 1.04 -3.89
N ALA A 90 7.63 2.28 -4.35
CA ALA A 90 8.81 2.89 -4.94
C ALA A 90 9.99 2.94 -3.94
N ARG A 91 9.71 3.31 -2.69
CA ARG A 91 10.71 3.38 -1.61
C ARG A 91 11.25 2.00 -1.24
N VAL A 92 10.35 1.00 -1.11
CA VAL A 92 10.74 -0.38 -0.81
C VAL A 92 11.63 -0.95 -1.92
N THR A 93 11.22 -0.81 -3.16
CA THR A 93 11.98 -1.32 -4.31
C THR A 93 13.36 -0.67 -4.41
N TYR A 94 13.44 0.65 -4.20
CA TYR A 94 14.71 1.37 -4.20
C TYR A 94 15.63 0.92 -3.06
N ALA A 95 15.11 0.86 -1.84
CA ALA A 95 15.88 0.45 -0.67
C ALA A 95 16.36 -1.01 -0.77
N ALA A 96 15.49 -1.92 -1.21
CA ALA A 96 15.85 -3.33 -1.37
C ALA A 96 16.98 -3.55 -2.38
N ARG A 97 17.01 -2.77 -3.46
CA ARG A 97 18.10 -2.83 -4.46
C ARG A 97 19.47 -2.50 -3.88
N SER A 98 19.56 -1.62 -2.90
CA SER A 98 20.83 -1.29 -2.23
C SER A 98 21.41 -2.48 -1.45
N TYR A 99 20.57 -3.45 -1.10
CA TYR A 99 20.96 -4.74 -0.50
C TYR A 99 21.06 -5.88 -1.53
N GLN A 100 21.03 -5.57 -2.83
CA GLN A 100 21.01 -6.56 -3.91
C GLN A 100 19.85 -7.56 -3.79
N PHE A 101 18.69 -7.07 -3.32
CA PHE A 101 17.49 -7.85 -3.08
C PHE A 101 16.30 -7.29 -3.88
N GLU A 102 15.42 -8.16 -4.35
CA GLU A 102 14.18 -7.77 -5.02
C GLU A 102 13.01 -7.96 -4.06
N GLN A 103 12.35 -6.88 -3.70
CA GLN A 103 11.15 -6.89 -2.87
C GLN A 103 10.03 -6.11 -3.54
N LEU A 104 8.91 -6.78 -3.77
CA LEU A 104 7.75 -6.24 -4.47
C LEU A 104 6.53 -6.27 -3.54
N PRO A 105 6.25 -5.20 -2.82
CA PRO A 105 5.03 -5.06 -2.03
C PRO A 105 3.78 -5.23 -2.90
N GLN A 106 2.68 -5.64 -2.29
CA GLN A 106 1.42 -5.82 -2.98
C GLN A 106 0.28 -5.12 -2.23
N TYR A 107 -0.65 -4.57 -2.99
CA TYR A 107 -1.91 -4.04 -2.49
C TYR A 107 -3.06 -4.65 -3.28
N ALA A 108 -3.91 -5.42 -2.62
CA ALA A 108 -4.94 -6.17 -3.33
C ALA A 108 -6.12 -6.55 -2.42
N PRO A 109 -7.28 -6.90 -3.01
CA PRO A 109 -8.41 -7.43 -2.26
C PRO A 109 -8.07 -8.70 -1.50
N ILE A 110 -8.57 -8.82 -0.27
CA ILE A 110 -8.48 -10.05 0.52
C ILE A 110 -9.44 -11.08 -0.07
N LYS A 111 -8.97 -12.32 -0.22
CA LYS A 111 -9.77 -13.44 -0.73
C LYS A 111 -11.01 -13.65 0.14
N PHE A 112 -12.16 -13.81 -0.50
CA PHE A 112 -13.44 -14.15 0.14
C PHE A 112 -13.93 -13.18 1.22
N ALA A 113 -13.43 -11.94 1.26
CA ALA A 113 -13.77 -10.96 2.28
C ALA A 113 -14.87 -9.95 1.87
N GLY A 114 -15.42 -10.08 0.67
CA GLY A 114 -16.52 -9.21 0.20
C GLY A 114 -16.09 -7.81 -0.19
N HIS A 115 -14.92 -7.66 -0.80
CA HIS A 115 -14.46 -6.38 -1.36
C HIS A 115 -15.36 -5.92 -2.52
N GLU A 116 -15.73 -4.63 -2.54
CA GLU A 116 -16.64 -4.01 -3.51
C GLU A 116 -15.99 -2.88 -4.34
N ALA A 117 -14.69 -2.91 -4.51
CA ALA A 117 -13.92 -1.87 -5.20
C ALA A 117 -13.89 -0.50 -4.50
N GLY A 118 -14.08 -0.46 -3.19
CA GLY A 118 -13.78 0.70 -2.34
C GLY A 118 -12.29 0.78 -2.02
N ASP A 119 -11.90 1.84 -1.33
CA ASP A 119 -10.55 1.96 -0.80
C ASP A 119 -10.58 2.36 0.69
N PHE A 120 -9.44 2.28 1.34
CA PHE A 120 -9.22 2.70 2.71
C PHE A 120 -8.56 4.08 2.72
N PHE A 121 -9.00 4.95 3.62
CA PHE A 121 -8.49 6.32 3.70
C PHE A 121 -7.76 6.55 5.02
N LEU A 122 -6.61 7.21 4.93
CA LEU A 122 -5.85 7.74 6.04
C LEU A 122 -5.99 9.26 6.03
N VAL A 123 -6.36 9.81 7.16
CA VAL A 123 -6.53 11.25 7.33
C VAL A 123 -5.52 11.72 8.38
N PRO A 124 -4.74 12.78 8.11
CA PRO A 124 -3.82 13.31 9.09
C PRO A 124 -4.52 13.66 10.40
N ALA A 125 -3.89 13.35 11.53
CA ALA A 125 -4.36 13.83 12.82
C ALA A 125 -4.05 15.33 12.95
N ASN A 126 -5.07 16.10 13.29
CA ASN A 126 -4.91 17.55 13.56
C ASN A 126 -4.20 17.79 14.89
#